data_aad2307592145a21154f129130d4212d
#
_entry.id   aad2307592145a21154f129130d4212d
#
_cell.length_a   1.000
_cell.length_b   1.000
_cell.length_c   1.000
_cell.angle_alpha   90.00
_cell.angle_beta   90.00
_cell.angle_gamma   90.00
#
_symmetry.space_group_name_H-M   'P 1'
#
loop_
_entity.id
_entity.type
_entity.pdbx_description
1 polymer ?
#
loop_
_entity_poly.entity_id
_entity_poly.type
_entity_poly.pdbx_seq_one_letter_code
_entity_poly.pdbx_strand_id
1 'polypeptide(L)'
;MLKIDGLTKSFGSGSDKLHVLKGIDLELNRGELVALMGPSGCGKSTLLNIIGGLLPADGGEIKLQKRTYGLKGPSSVVDLRRDLVGWIFQDFHLLNNLSALDNVAMALELSGTNSTEAEQLAAEALTKVGLEDRMHHIPDQLSGGQQQRVAIARAIAGNRPLLLADEPTGNLDIASGKEVLQLFKDLCHDDEKPISILMVTHDPELASSADRMLLLRDGKTEASDIRSAWGLDKEQDGEEE
;
A
#
# COMPACT_ATOMS: atom_id res chain seq x y z
N MET A 1 -11.30 5.95 8.45
CA MET A 1 -11.26 5.39 7.09
C MET A 1 -11.06 3.87 7.14
N LEU A 2 -9.92 3.38 7.62
CA LEU A 2 -9.64 1.98 7.96
C LEU A 2 -9.43 1.87 9.47
N LYS A 3 -10.05 0.84 10.09
CA LYS A 3 -9.83 0.49 11.49
C LYS A 3 -9.62 -1.01 11.61
N ILE A 4 -8.62 -1.40 12.37
CA ILE A 4 -8.25 -2.79 12.68
C ILE A 4 -8.21 -2.92 14.20
N ASP A 5 -8.92 -3.90 14.72
CA ASP A 5 -8.99 -4.19 16.14
C ASP A 5 -8.58 -5.66 16.41
N GLY A 6 -7.51 -5.86 17.15
CA GLY A 6 -7.06 -7.15 17.66
C GLY A 6 -6.75 -8.20 16.59
N LEU A 7 -6.22 -7.81 15.41
CA LEU A 7 -6.04 -8.71 14.27
C LEU A 7 -4.98 -9.76 14.53
N THR A 8 -5.32 -11.03 14.31
CA THR A 8 -4.40 -12.16 14.50
C THR A 8 -4.26 -13.01 13.25
N LYS A 9 -3.06 -13.56 13.03
CA LYS A 9 -2.77 -14.51 11.96
C LYS A 9 -1.68 -15.48 12.34
N SER A 10 -1.91 -16.74 12.03
CA SER A 10 -0.94 -17.81 12.20
C SER A 10 -0.86 -18.68 10.95
N PHE A 11 0.28 -19.32 10.74
CA PHE A 11 0.49 -20.29 9.68
C PHE A 11 0.97 -21.62 10.28
N GLY A 12 0.78 -22.71 9.54
CA GLY A 12 1.11 -24.06 10.02
C GLY A 12 0.05 -24.63 10.97
N SER A 13 0.34 -25.81 11.54
CA SER A 13 -0.57 -26.53 12.44
C SER A 13 0.23 -27.28 13.52
N GLY A 14 -0.43 -27.59 14.66
CA GLY A 14 0.19 -28.31 15.76
C GLY A 14 1.39 -27.57 16.37
N SER A 15 2.50 -28.31 16.58
CA SER A 15 3.74 -27.78 17.15
C SER A 15 4.44 -26.72 16.27
N ASP A 16 4.16 -26.75 14.96
CA ASP A 16 4.84 -25.87 13.97
C ASP A 16 4.01 -24.62 13.65
N LYS A 17 3.04 -24.29 14.49
CA LYS A 17 2.19 -23.11 14.35
C LYS A 17 3.00 -21.84 14.61
N LEU A 18 3.21 -21.04 13.56
CA LEU A 18 3.88 -19.74 13.62
C LEU A 18 2.84 -18.61 13.77
N HIS A 19 2.84 -17.92 14.92
CA HIS A 19 2.02 -16.73 15.14
C HIS A 19 2.69 -15.50 14.55
N VAL A 20 2.18 -15.02 13.40
CA VAL A 20 2.75 -13.89 12.66
C VAL A 20 2.16 -12.57 13.12
N LEU A 21 0.83 -12.46 13.24
CA LEU A 21 0.16 -11.29 13.81
C LEU A 21 -0.47 -11.68 15.15
N LYS A 22 -0.24 -10.87 16.18
CA LYS A 22 -0.55 -11.19 17.58
C LYS A 22 -1.43 -10.14 18.27
N GLY A 23 -2.47 -9.70 17.57
CA GLY A 23 -3.36 -8.64 18.04
C GLY A 23 -2.90 -7.26 17.54
N ILE A 24 -3.03 -7.05 16.22
CA ILE A 24 -2.71 -5.76 15.59
C ILE A 24 -3.88 -4.81 15.77
N ASP A 25 -3.58 -3.63 16.28
CA ASP A 25 -4.47 -2.48 16.28
C ASP A 25 -3.89 -1.41 15.35
N LEU A 26 -4.69 -0.91 14.40
CA LEU A 26 -4.27 0.09 13.44
C LEU A 26 -5.46 0.94 13.01
N GLU A 27 -5.25 2.25 12.96
CA GLU A 27 -6.20 3.18 12.35
C GLU A 27 -5.51 3.98 11.25
N LEU A 28 -6.22 4.19 10.14
CA LEU A 28 -5.83 5.05 9.04
C LEU A 28 -6.97 6.02 8.75
N ASN A 29 -6.69 7.31 8.84
CA ASN A 29 -7.67 8.36 8.59
C ASN A 29 -7.86 8.60 7.08
N ARG A 30 -8.90 9.34 6.73
CA ARG A 30 -9.11 9.74 5.35
C ARG A 30 -8.05 10.75 4.93
N GLY A 31 -7.42 10.52 3.76
CA GLY A 31 -6.38 11.40 3.24
C GLY A 31 -5.06 11.33 4.04
N GLU A 32 -4.83 10.26 4.79
CA GLU A 32 -3.61 10.08 5.58
C GLU A 32 -2.63 9.15 4.85
N LEU A 33 -1.36 9.53 4.82
CA LEU A 33 -0.24 8.68 4.42
C LEU A 33 0.41 8.09 5.66
N VAL A 34 0.25 6.78 5.88
CA VAL A 34 0.89 6.07 6.99
C VAL A 34 1.99 5.15 6.46
N ALA A 35 3.19 5.28 7.02
CA ALA A 35 4.29 4.37 6.77
C ALA A 35 4.32 3.26 7.84
N LEU A 36 4.34 2.00 7.40
CA LEU A 36 4.50 0.83 8.24
C LEU A 36 5.91 0.29 8.07
N MET A 37 6.69 0.35 9.13
CA MET A 37 8.05 -0.17 9.19
C MET A 37 8.15 -1.45 10.02
N GLY A 38 9.29 -2.09 9.97
CA GLY A 38 9.60 -3.25 10.79
C GLY A 38 10.61 -4.19 10.14
N PRO A 39 11.26 -5.09 10.91
CA PRO A 39 12.25 -6.01 10.40
C PRO A 39 11.67 -6.97 9.35
N SER A 40 12.55 -7.59 8.54
CA SER A 40 12.12 -8.62 7.60
C SER A 40 11.44 -9.79 8.34
N GLY A 41 10.35 -10.30 7.78
CA GLY A 41 9.61 -11.42 8.37
C GLY A 41 8.68 -11.07 9.54
N CYS A 42 8.58 -9.80 9.98
CA CYS A 42 7.70 -9.43 11.10
C CYS A 42 6.19 -9.44 10.78
N GLY A 43 5.81 -9.66 9.50
CA GLY A 43 4.40 -9.80 9.09
C GLY A 43 3.80 -8.64 8.31
N LYS A 44 4.60 -7.66 7.84
CA LYS A 44 4.10 -6.49 7.07
C LYS A 44 3.28 -6.89 5.84
N SER A 45 3.83 -7.69 4.95
CA SER A 45 3.11 -8.17 3.76
C SER A 45 1.92 -9.07 4.11
N THR A 46 1.99 -9.83 5.22
CA THR A 46 0.84 -10.57 5.74
C THR A 46 -0.29 -9.63 6.15
N LEU A 47 0.04 -8.56 6.87
CA LEU A 47 -0.93 -7.53 7.27
C LEU A 47 -1.55 -6.84 6.05
N LEU A 48 -0.74 -6.41 5.07
CA LEU A 48 -1.25 -5.84 3.83
C LEU A 48 -2.18 -6.80 3.09
N ASN A 49 -1.80 -8.09 2.95
CA ASN A 49 -2.61 -9.09 2.28
C ASN A 49 -3.98 -9.31 2.97
N ILE A 50 -4.02 -9.23 4.30
CA ILE A 50 -5.28 -9.34 5.04
C ILE A 50 -6.13 -8.07 4.87
N ILE A 51 -5.53 -6.88 4.99
CA ILE A 51 -6.22 -5.60 4.75
C ILE A 51 -6.76 -5.56 3.31
N GLY A 52 -5.97 -5.99 2.35
CA GLY A 52 -6.37 -6.05 0.94
C GLY A 52 -7.35 -7.19 0.60
N GLY A 53 -7.75 -8.01 1.57
CA GLY A 53 -8.70 -9.11 1.37
C GLY A 53 -8.16 -10.26 0.52
N LEU A 54 -6.84 -10.41 0.41
CA LEU A 54 -6.17 -11.53 -0.28
C LEU A 54 -5.96 -12.72 0.64
N LEU A 55 -5.95 -12.50 1.95
CA LEU A 55 -5.76 -13.51 2.98
C LEU A 55 -6.76 -13.29 4.11
N PRO A 56 -7.43 -14.34 4.66
CA PRO A 56 -8.27 -14.19 5.83
C PRO A 56 -7.42 -14.10 7.10
N ALA A 57 -7.86 -13.30 8.06
CA ALA A 57 -7.36 -13.33 9.43
C ALA A 57 -7.86 -14.58 10.17
N ASP A 58 -7.22 -14.90 11.30
CA ASP A 58 -7.69 -15.96 12.21
C ASP A 58 -8.56 -15.38 13.34
N GLY A 59 -8.40 -14.10 13.67
CA GLY A 59 -9.17 -13.37 14.67
C GLY A 59 -9.05 -11.85 14.50
N GLY A 60 -9.86 -11.11 15.25
CA GLY A 60 -9.95 -9.67 15.16
C GLY A 60 -10.94 -9.17 14.09
N GLU A 61 -11.00 -7.88 13.92
CA GLU A 61 -11.93 -7.23 12.98
C GLU A 61 -11.20 -6.20 12.11
N ILE A 62 -11.59 -6.10 10.84
CA ILE A 62 -11.20 -5.02 9.94
C ILE A 62 -12.45 -4.30 9.46
N LYS A 63 -12.45 -3.00 9.62
CA LYS A 63 -13.51 -2.12 9.12
C LYS A 63 -12.92 -1.09 8.16
N LEU A 64 -13.30 -1.21 6.88
CA LEU A 64 -12.93 -0.28 5.82
C LEU A 64 -14.17 0.48 5.40
N GLN A 65 -14.22 1.78 5.68
CA GLN A 65 -15.42 2.60 5.57
C GLN A 65 -16.61 1.97 6.32
N LYS A 66 -17.66 1.54 5.60
CA LYS A 66 -18.88 0.91 6.16
C LYS A 66 -18.84 -0.63 6.09
N ARG A 67 -17.79 -1.24 5.56
CA ARG A 67 -17.68 -2.69 5.35
C ARG A 67 -16.80 -3.32 6.42
N THR A 68 -17.32 -4.34 7.08
CA THR A 68 -16.58 -5.16 8.06
C THR A 68 -16.20 -6.49 7.43
N TYR A 69 -14.93 -6.87 7.59
CA TYR A 69 -14.35 -8.12 7.10
C TYR A 69 -13.13 -8.52 7.96
N GLY A 70 -12.25 -9.36 7.42
CA GLY A 70 -11.02 -9.83 8.09
C GLY A 70 -11.04 -11.34 8.20
N LEU A 71 -12.09 -11.93 8.79
CA LEU A 71 -12.27 -13.38 8.88
C LEU A 71 -12.81 -14.01 7.59
N LYS A 72 -13.28 -13.19 6.64
CA LYS A 72 -13.84 -13.67 5.37
C LYS A 72 -12.74 -14.06 4.39
N GLY A 73 -12.92 -15.20 3.73
CA GLY A 73 -12.00 -15.65 2.67
C GLY A 73 -12.00 -14.73 1.44
N PRO A 74 -10.95 -14.80 0.60
CA PRO A 74 -10.74 -13.89 -0.54
C PRO A 74 -11.91 -13.84 -1.53
N SER A 75 -12.57 -14.96 -1.79
CA SER A 75 -13.75 -15.04 -2.67
C SER A 75 -14.98 -14.29 -2.14
N SER A 76 -15.08 -14.10 -0.84
CA SER A 76 -16.20 -13.40 -0.19
C SER A 76 -16.01 -11.89 -0.12
N VAL A 77 -14.84 -11.37 -0.51
CA VAL A 77 -14.48 -9.95 -0.45
C VAL A 77 -13.97 -9.40 -1.79
N VAL A 78 -14.36 -10.04 -2.90
CA VAL A 78 -13.98 -9.62 -4.26
C VAL A 78 -14.42 -8.19 -4.53
N ASP A 79 -15.70 -7.88 -4.24
CA ASP A 79 -16.25 -6.53 -4.45
C ASP A 79 -15.55 -5.48 -3.59
N LEU A 80 -15.14 -5.84 -2.37
CA LEU A 80 -14.38 -4.93 -1.50
C LEU A 80 -13.03 -4.58 -2.14
N ARG A 81 -12.29 -5.59 -2.63
CA ARG A 81 -11.01 -5.35 -3.31
C ARG A 81 -11.18 -4.50 -4.56
N ARG A 82 -12.15 -4.85 -5.40
CA ARG A 82 -12.43 -4.14 -6.64
C ARG A 82 -12.76 -2.67 -6.40
N ASP A 83 -13.62 -2.39 -5.42
CA ASP A 83 -14.23 -1.08 -5.24
C ASP A 83 -13.44 -0.17 -4.29
N LEU A 84 -12.73 -0.73 -3.30
CA LEU A 84 -12.16 0.05 -2.19
C LEU A 84 -10.64 -0.01 -2.08
N VAL A 85 -9.95 -0.97 -2.70
CA VAL A 85 -8.52 -1.18 -2.47
C VAL A 85 -7.75 -1.15 -3.78
N GLY A 86 -6.80 -0.24 -3.89
CA GLY A 86 -5.76 -0.22 -4.91
C GLY A 86 -4.47 -0.83 -4.37
N TRP A 87 -3.71 -1.51 -5.25
CA TRP A 87 -2.45 -2.14 -4.91
C TRP A 87 -1.29 -1.57 -5.71
N ILE A 88 -0.19 -1.30 -5.03
CA ILE A 88 1.08 -0.90 -5.60
C ILE A 88 2.14 -1.87 -5.07
N PHE A 89 2.87 -2.51 -5.97
CA PHE A 89 3.89 -3.51 -5.67
C PHE A 89 5.29 -2.97 -5.99
N GLN A 90 6.30 -3.55 -5.38
CA GLN A 90 7.69 -3.24 -5.63
C GLN A 90 8.09 -3.50 -7.10
N ASP A 91 7.61 -4.59 -7.70
CA ASP A 91 7.95 -5.03 -9.07
C ASP A 91 7.00 -4.48 -10.14
N PHE A 92 6.27 -3.41 -9.87
CA PHE A 92 5.31 -2.74 -10.77
C PHE A 92 4.19 -3.64 -11.32
N HIS A 93 4.47 -4.87 -11.66
CA HIS A 93 3.57 -5.87 -12.29
C HIS A 93 2.84 -5.29 -13.51
N LEU A 94 3.58 -4.65 -14.41
CA LEU A 94 3.07 -4.19 -15.69
C LEU A 94 3.13 -5.30 -16.74
N LEU A 95 2.20 -5.28 -17.67
CA LEU A 95 2.20 -6.17 -18.83
C LEU A 95 3.08 -5.54 -19.91
N ASN A 96 4.22 -6.18 -20.19
CA ASN A 96 5.27 -5.63 -21.05
C ASN A 96 4.83 -5.37 -22.51
N ASN A 97 3.83 -6.09 -22.99
CA ASN A 97 3.32 -5.97 -24.35
C ASN A 97 2.17 -4.95 -24.50
N LEU A 98 1.78 -4.31 -23.42
CA LEU A 98 0.72 -3.31 -23.38
C LEU A 98 1.30 -1.93 -23.13
N SER A 99 0.68 -0.91 -23.72
CA SER A 99 1.02 0.48 -23.39
C SER A 99 0.70 0.84 -21.94
N ALA A 100 1.18 1.98 -21.47
CA ALA A 100 0.80 2.52 -20.16
C ALA A 100 -0.72 2.66 -20.04
N LEU A 101 -1.37 3.19 -21.08
CA LEU A 101 -2.82 3.34 -21.15
C LEU A 101 -3.53 2.01 -21.02
N ASP A 102 -3.13 1.00 -21.82
CA ASP A 102 -3.74 -0.32 -21.80
C ASP A 102 -3.51 -1.06 -20.48
N ASN A 103 -2.34 -0.89 -19.84
CA ASN A 103 -2.07 -1.44 -18.50
C ASN A 103 -3.03 -0.91 -17.45
N VAL A 104 -3.45 0.34 -17.56
CA VAL A 104 -4.42 0.96 -16.63
C VAL A 104 -5.85 0.61 -17.04
N ALA A 105 -6.21 0.74 -18.32
CA ALA A 105 -7.56 0.47 -18.83
C ALA A 105 -7.99 -0.98 -18.58
N MET A 106 -7.11 -1.96 -18.82
CA MET A 106 -7.39 -3.37 -18.57
C MET A 106 -7.83 -3.63 -17.12
N ALA A 107 -7.23 -2.98 -16.12
CA ALA A 107 -7.62 -3.16 -14.73
C ALA A 107 -9.06 -2.66 -14.45
N LEU A 108 -9.51 -1.64 -15.16
CA LEU A 108 -10.87 -1.12 -15.11
C LEU A 108 -11.84 -2.05 -15.84
N GLU A 109 -11.49 -2.55 -17.01
CA GLU A 109 -12.30 -3.51 -17.78
C GLU A 109 -12.52 -4.82 -16.99
N LEU A 110 -11.47 -5.36 -16.37
CA LEU A 110 -11.58 -6.51 -15.47
C LEU A 110 -12.45 -6.25 -14.25
N SER A 111 -12.61 -4.97 -13.87
CA SER A 111 -13.51 -4.54 -12.80
C SER A 111 -14.96 -4.33 -13.29
N GLY A 112 -15.22 -4.47 -14.60
CA GLY A 112 -16.56 -4.37 -15.21
C GLY A 112 -16.86 -3.03 -15.88
N THR A 113 -15.89 -2.12 -16.00
CA THR A 113 -16.02 -0.86 -16.75
C THR A 113 -16.00 -1.18 -18.25
N ASN A 114 -16.84 -0.52 -19.05
CA ASN A 114 -16.80 -0.71 -20.50
C ASN A 114 -15.50 -0.08 -21.09
N SER A 115 -15.04 -0.59 -22.24
CA SER A 115 -13.74 -0.24 -22.82
C SER A 115 -13.55 1.26 -23.05
N THR A 116 -14.56 1.95 -23.60
CA THR A 116 -14.47 3.39 -23.88
C THR A 116 -14.29 4.21 -22.60
N GLU A 117 -15.06 3.90 -21.57
CA GLU A 117 -14.98 4.55 -20.27
C GLU A 117 -13.69 4.18 -19.56
N ALA A 118 -13.24 2.92 -19.67
CA ALA A 118 -11.98 2.46 -19.09
C ALA A 118 -10.78 3.21 -19.68
N GLU A 119 -10.76 3.44 -21.00
CA GLU A 119 -9.72 4.20 -21.67
C GLU A 119 -9.70 5.67 -21.21
N GLN A 120 -10.86 6.31 -21.07
CA GLN A 120 -10.97 7.68 -20.57
C GLN A 120 -10.45 7.80 -19.12
N LEU A 121 -10.92 6.94 -18.23
CA LEU A 121 -10.48 6.92 -16.83
C LEU A 121 -8.99 6.60 -16.69
N ALA A 122 -8.47 5.74 -17.56
CA ALA A 122 -7.04 5.41 -17.61
C ALA A 122 -6.22 6.62 -18.02
N ALA A 123 -6.65 7.37 -19.04
CA ALA A 123 -5.98 8.59 -19.48
C ALA A 123 -5.99 9.67 -18.38
N GLU A 124 -7.12 9.86 -17.70
CA GLU A 124 -7.21 10.78 -16.56
C GLU A 124 -6.25 10.39 -15.43
N ALA A 125 -6.18 9.08 -15.10
CA ALA A 125 -5.29 8.58 -14.07
C ALA A 125 -3.80 8.77 -14.44
N LEU A 126 -3.43 8.55 -15.70
CA LEU A 126 -2.07 8.77 -16.20
C LEU A 126 -1.70 10.26 -16.19
N THR A 127 -2.61 11.14 -16.56
CA THR A 127 -2.43 12.60 -16.45
C THR A 127 -2.19 13.00 -14.99
N LYS A 128 -2.97 12.44 -14.05
CA LYS A 128 -2.84 12.72 -12.62
C LYS A 128 -1.47 12.34 -12.04
N VAL A 129 -0.80 11.36 -12.65
CA VAL A 129 0.57 10.96 -12.25
C VAL A 129 1.68 11.57 -13.13
N GLY A 130 1.34 12.52 -14.04
CA GLY A 130 2.28 13.24 -14.90
C GLY A 130 2.86 12.38 -16.03
N LEU A 131 2.03 11.53 -16.65
CA LEU A 131 2.40 10.65 -17.75
C LEU A 131 1.55 10.86 -19.01
N GLU A 132 0.95 12.03 -19.19
CA GLU A 132 0.11 12.38 -20.36
C GLU A 132 0.86 12.19 -21.70
N ASP A 133 2.15 12.53 -21.76
CA ASP A 133 2.98 12.39 -22.95
C ASP A 133 3.55 10.97 -23.14
N ARG A 134 3.25 10.03 -22.23
CA ARG A 134 3.79 8.68 -22.21
C ARG A 134 2.73 7.59 -22.26
N MET A 135 1.46 7.93 -22.45
CA MET A 135 0.33 6.99 -22.41
C MET A 135 0.49 5.79 -23.35
N HIS A 136 1.08 6.01 -24.53
CA HIS A 136 1.24 4.98 -25.56
C HIS A 136 2.59 4.25 -25.52
N HIS A 137 3.45 4.55 -24.53
CA HIS A 137 4.72 3.84 -24.35
C HIS A 137 4.49 2.51 -23.66
N ILE A 138 5.20 1.47 -24.10
CA ILE A 138 5.27 0.17 -23.41
C ILE A 138 6.29 0.25 -22.27
N PRO A 139 6.24 -0.65 -21.25
CA PRO A 139 7.13 -0.60 -20.09
C PRO A 139 8.61 -0.50 -20.42
N ASP A 140 9.11 -1.19 -21.44
CA ASP A 140 10.52 -1.16 -21.87
C ASP A 140 10.98 0.25 -22.39
N GLN A 141 10.05 1.13 -22.70
CA GLN A 141 10.32 2.51 -23.14
C GLN A 141 10.22 3.52 -21.97
N LEU A 142 9.92 3.05 -20.77
CA LEU A 142 9.72 3.86 -19.57
C LEU A 142 10.84 3.63 -18.56
N SER A 143 11.27 4.71 -17.88
CA SER A 143 12.15 4.57 -16.72
C SER A 143 11.46 3.83 -15.57
N GLY A 144 12.21 3.31 -14.59
CA GLY A 144 11.63 2.65 -13.42
C GLY A 144 10.64 3.55 -12.67
N GLY A 145 10.96 4.84 -12.49
CA GLY A 145 10.04 5.80 -11.87
C GLY A 145 8.77 6.04 -12.69
N GLN A 146 8.87 6.04 -14.03
CA GLN A 146 7.70 6.14 -14.92
C GLN A 146 6.86 4.85 -14.87
N GLN A 147 7.48 3.67 -14.84
CA GLN A 147 6.77 2.40 -14.67
C GLN A 147 6.01 2.37 -13.33
N GLN A 148 6.64 2.84 -12.25
CA GLN A 148 5.98 2.96 -10.96
C GLN A 148 4.79 3.92 -11.00
N ARG A 149 4.90 5.06 -11.68
CA ARG A 149 3.79 5.98 -11.89
C ARG A 149 2.64 5.34 -12.69
N VAL A 150 2.93 4.47 -13.67
CA VAL A 150 1.88 3.67 -14.35
C VAL A 150 1.20 2.71 -13.37
N ALA A 151 1.95 2.03 -12.50
CA ALA A 151 1.39 1.15 -11.47
C ALA A 151 0.51 1.94 -10.47
N ILE A 152 0.91 3.16 -10.10
CA ILE A 152 0.11 4.06 -9.27
C ILE A 152 -1.17 4.49 -10.01
N ALA A 153 -1.08 4.91 -11.28
CA ALA A 153 -2.23 5.26 -12.10
C ALA A 153 -3.24 4.10 -12.16
N ARG A 154 -2.77 2.86 -12.38
CA ARG A 154 -3.60 1.66 -12.36
C ARG A 154 -4.31 1.46 -11.01
N ALA A 155 -3.64 1.76 -9.91
CA ALA A 155 -4.20 1.61 -8.58
C ALA A 155 -5.29 2.65 -8.28
N ILE A 156 -5.14 3.91 -8.76
CA ILE A 156 -6.08 5.02 -8.49
C ILE A 156 -7.22 5.13 -9.49
N ALA A 157 -7.10 4.58 -10.70
CA ALA A 157 -8.04 4.77 -11.81
C ALA A 157 -9.50 4.38 -11.47
N GLY A 158 -9.73 3.44 -10.56
CA GLY A 158 -11.07 3.05 -10.10
C GLY A 158 -11.63 3.89 -8.95
N ASN A 159 -11.09 5.08 -8.65
CA ASN A 159 -11.47 5.93 -7.51
C ASN A 159 -11.45 5.19 -6.17
N ARG A 160 -10.49 4.29 -5.97
CA ARG A 160 -10.35 3.49 -4.76
C ARG A 160 -9.83 4.36 -3.62
N PRO A 161 -10.54 4.39 -2.46
CA PRO A 161 -10.20 5.29 -1.36
C PRO A 161 -8.99 4.83 -0.52
N LEU A 162 -8.56 3.57 -0.64
CA LEU A 162 -7.41 3.01 0.05
C LEU A 162 -6.38 2.49 -0.95
N LEU A 163 -5.13 2.93 -0.83
CA LEU A 163 -3.99 2.31 -1.49
C LEU A 163 -3.13 1.55 -0.48
N LEU A 164 -2.77 0.33 -0.85
CA LEU A 164 -1.78 -0.49 -0.16
C LEU A 164 -0.53 -0.54 -1.02
N ALA A 165 0.59 -0.04 -0.50
CA ALA A 165 1.86 0.01 -1.19
C ALA A 165 2.89 -0.86 -0.47
N ASP A 166 3.36 -1.93 -1.11
CA ASP A 166 4.38 -2.83 -0.58
C ASP A 166 5.72 -2.49 -1.23
N GLU A 167 6.61 -1.82 -0.46
CA GLU A 167 7.94 -1.36 -0.89
C GLU A 167 7.93 -0.58 -2.23
N PRO A 168 7.09 0.47 -2.37
CA PRO A 168 6.80 1.09 -3.67
C PRO A 168 7.99 1.81 -4.31
N THR A 169 9.09 1.96 -3.59
CA THR A 169 10.31 2.64 -4.05
C THR A 169 11.53 1.72 -4.07
N GLY A 170 11.36 0.43 -3.70
CA GLY A 170 12.46 -0.50 -3.53
C GLY A 170 13.30 -0.76 -4.80
N ASN A 171 12.72 -0.56 -5.99
CA ASN A 171 13.39 -0.73 -7.28
C ASN A 171 13.72 0.62 -7.97
N LEU A 172 13.65 1.74 -7.23
CA LEU A 172 13.88 3.07 -7.76
C LEU A 172 15.18 3.68 -7.26
N ASP A 173 15.76 4.58 -8.04
CA ASP A 173 16.79 5.48 -7.53
C ASP A 173 16.20 6.49 -6.52
N ILE A 174 17.07 7.13 -5.73
CA ILE A 174 16.67 8.03 -4.65
C ILE A 174 15.79 9.19 -5.15
N ALA A 175 16.11 9.76 -6.32
CA ALA A 175 15.38 10.89 -6.86
C ALA A 175 13.95 10.47 -7.27
N SER A 176 13.83 9.38 -8.02
CA SER A 176 12.54 8.79 -8.42
C SER A 176 11.71 8.37 -7.19
N GLY A 177 12.35 7.84 -6.15
CA GLY A 177 11.67 7.48 -4.90
C GLY A 177 11.04 8.70 -4.21
N LYS A 178 11.76 9.83 -4.15
CA LYS A 178 11.24 11.10 -3.60
C LYS A 178 10.07 11.66 -4.42
N GLU A 179 10.14 11.56 -5.74
CA GLU A 179 9.04 11.98 -6.61
C GLU A 179 7.76 11.13 -6.40
N VAL A 180 7.91 9.81 -6.24
CA VAL A 180 6.78 8.91 -5.92
C VAL A 180 6.19 9.26 -4.55
N LEU A 181 7.02 9.55 -3.56
CA LEU A 181 6.54 9.95 -2.24
C LEU A 181 5.78 11.29 -2.28
N GLN A 182 6.28 12.26 -3.05
CA GLN A 182 5.57 13.53 -3.24
C GLN A 182 4.21 13.30 -3.90
N LEU A 183 4.16 12.45 -4.95
CA LEU A 183 2.89 12.06 -5.59
C LEU A 183 1.92 11.42 -4.58
N PHE A 184 2.39 10.57 -3.66
CA PHE A 184 1.54 10.01 -2.61
C PHE A 184 0.95 11.08 -1.69
N LYS A 185 1.75 12.07 -1.30
CA LYS A 185 1.26 13.21 -0.50
C LYS A 185 0.20 14.01 -1.25
N ASP A 186 0.46 14.30 -2.52
CA ASP A 186 -0.49 15.04 -3.36
C ASP A 186 -1.82 14.28 -3.51
N LEU A 187 -1.78 12.95 -3.65
CA LEU A 187 -2.97 12.10 -3.69
C LEU A 187 -3.72 12.05 -2.34
N CYS A 188 -2.99 12.08 -1.22
CA CYS A 188 -3.60 12.12 0.11
C CYS A 188 -4.26 13.47 0.39
N HIS A 189 -3.65 14.56 -0.04
CA HIS A 189 -4.11 15.93 0.23
C HIS A 189 -4.96 16.52 -0.92
N ASP A 190 -5.46 15.69 -1.83
CA ASP A 190 -6.42 16.09 -2.88
C ASP A 190 -7.72 16.58 -2.23
N ASP A 191 -8.12 17.83 -2.46
CA ASP A 191 -9.27 18.48 -1.82
C ASP A 191 -10.61 17.78 -2.15
N GLU A 192 -10.73 17.21 -3.35
CA GLU A 192 -11.98 16.61 -3.82
C GLU A 192 -12.06 15.13 -3.47
N LYS A 193 -11.01 14.38 -3.76
CA LYS A 193 -10.96 12.91 -3.65
C LYS A 193 -9.69 12.44 -2.94
N PRO A 194 -9.50 12.79 -1.65
CA PRO A 194 -8.32 12.34 -0.93
C PRO A 194 -8.29 10.81 -0.82
N ILE A 195 -7.14 10.25 -1.14
CA ILE A 195 -6.85 8.83 -1.04
C ILE A 195 -6.09 8.58 0.26
N SER A 196 -6.38 7.50 0.96
CA SER A 196 -5.60 7.12 2.15
C SER A 196 -4.60 6.04 1.75
N ILE A 197 -3.37 6.14 2.20
CA ILE A 197 -2.27 5.26 1.78
C ILE A 197 -1.63 4.60 2.99
N LEU A 198 -1.57 3.27 2.99
CA LEU A 198 -0.72 2.49 3.89
C LEU A 198 0.48 1.97 3.10
N MET A 199 1.63 2.56 3.36
CA MET A 199 2.90 2.23 2.69
C MET A 199 3.77 1.40 3.60
N VAL A 200 4.19 0.23 3.16
CA VAL A 200 5.27 -0.55 3.78
C VAL A 200 6.59 -0.08 3.18
N THR A 201 7.54 0.23 4.03
CA THR A 201 8.91 0.55 3.60
C THR A 201 9.92 0.16 4.66
N HIS A 202 11.15 -0.11 4.24
CA HIS A 202 12.32 -0.27 5.11
C HIS A 202 13.21 0.98 5.10
N ASP A 203 12.88 1.99 4.30
CA ASP A 203 13.63 3.24 4.21
C ASP A 203 13.13 4.25 5.25
N PRO A 204 13.99 4.63 6.25
CA PRO A 204 13.61 5.57 7.30
C PRO A 204 13.35 6.98 6.79
N GLU A 205 14.05 7.41 5.72
CA GLU A 205 13.89 8.75 5.16
C GLU A 205 12.51 8.90 4.52
N LEU A 206 12.08 7.87 3.78
CA LEU A 206 10.74 7.83 3.20
C LEU A 206 9.66 7.73 4.29
N ALA A 207 9.87 6.86 5.28
CA ALA A 207 8.92 6.70 6.39
C ALA A 207 8.74 7.99 7.19
N SER A 208 9.82 8.73 7.44
CA SER A 208 9.77 10.01 8.17
C SER A 208 9.00 11.11 7.44
N SER A 209 8.83 10.95 6.15
CA SER A 209 8.11 11.89 5.31
C SER A 209 6.61 11.61 5.23
N ALA A 210 6.13 10.49 5.77
CA ALA A 210 4.70 10.20 5.91
C ALA A 210 4.07 11.06 7.03
N ASP A 211 2.74 11.18 7.02
CA ASP A 211 2.01 11.92 8.08
C ASP A 211 2.15 11.23 9.44
N ARG A 212 2.25 9.90 9.42
CA ARG A 212 2.46 9.08 10.62
C ARG A 212 3.23 7.81 10.29
N MET A 213 4.04 7.37 11.23
CA MET A 213 4.79 6.13 11.15
C MET A 213 4.32 5.14 12.22
N LEU A 214 4.24 3.87 11.84
CA LEU A 214 3.97 2.73 12.71
C LEU A 214 5.09 1.71 12.60
N LEU A 215 5.46 1.12 13.71
CA LEU A 215 6.41 0.01 13.75
C LEU A 215 5.65 -1.30 13.97
N LEU A 216 5.87 -2.27 13.09
CA LEU A 216 5.46 -3.66 13.30
C LEU A 216 6.64 -4.45 13.84
N ARG A 217 6.54 -4.90 15.08
CA ARG A 217 7.57 -5.70 15.74
C ARG A 217 6.92 -6.86 16.49
N ASP A 218 7.49 -8.06 16.37
CA ASP A 218 7.04 -9.26 17.06
C ASP A 218 5.52 -9.56 16.94
N GLY A 219 4.93 -9.17 15.78
CA GLY A 219 3.52 -9.36 15.47
C GLY A 219 2.58 -8.35 16.16
N LYS A 220 3.08 -7.21 16.64
CA LYS A 220 2.31 -6.10 17.22
C LYS A 220 2.67 -4.79 16.56
N THR A 221 1.72 -3.85 16.55
CA THR A 221 1.96 -2.48 16.11
C THR A 221 2.26 -1.59 17.31
N GLU A 222 3.29 -0.77 17.18
CA GLU A 222 3.64 0.27 18.13
C GLU A 222 3.67 1.59 17.38
N ALA A 223 3.04 2.64 17.95
CA ALA A 223 3.24 3.99 17.47
C ALA A 223 4.64 4.42 17.90
N SER A 224 5.52 4.76 16.95
CA SER A 224 6.89 5.12 17.26
C SER A 224 7.35 6.34 16.49
N ASP A 225 8.27 7.09 17.08
CA ASP A 225 9.17 7.92 16.32
C ASP A 225 10.27 7.05 15.64
N ILE A 226 11.01 7.65 14.72
CA ILE A 226 12.05 6.95 13.96
C ILE A 226 13.14 6.37 14.87
N ARG A 227 13.46 7.03 15.97
CA ARG A 227 14.55 6.62 16.88
C ARG A 227 14.20 5.35 17.63
N SER A 228 12.99 5.29 18.20
CA SER A 228 12.53 4.09 18.91
C SER A 228 12.33 2.91 17.96
N ALA A 229 11.90 3.16 16.71
CA ALA A 229 11.73 2.12 15.68
C ALA A 229 13.04 1.38 15.36
N TRP A 230 14.18 2.06 15.40
CA TRP A 230 15.50 1.50 15.09
C TRP A 230 16.33 1.14 16.34
N GLY A 231 15.77 1.32 17.54
CA GLY A 231 16.49 1.02 18.79
C GLY A 231 17.63 2.01 19.09
N LEU A 232 17.56 3.22 18.52
CA LEU A 232 18.57 4.26 18.71
C LEU A 232 18.43 5.00 20.06
N ASP A 233 17.39 4.71 20.83
CA ASP A 233 17.13 5.34 22.14
C ASP A 233 17.92 4.70 23.28
N LYS A 234 18.80 3.70 23.01
CA LYS A 234 19.52 2.95 24.04
C LYS A 234 20.99 3.38 24.27
N GLU A 235 21.48 4.41 23.59
CA GLU A 235 22.91 4.80 23.68
C GLU A 235 23.20 6.07 24.51
N GLN A 236 22.29 6.56 25.37
CA GLN A 236 22.60 7.73 26.22
C GLN A 236 22.55 7.52 27.73
N ASP A 237 22.40 6.30 28.24
CA ASP A 237 22.43 6.02 29.69
C ASP A 237 23.64 5.19 30.15
N GLY A 238 24.78 5.32 29.54
CA GLY A 238 25.92 4.48 29.87
C GLY A 238 27.29 5.10 29.74
N GLU A 239 27.48 6.38 30.14
CA GLU A 239 28.81 6.92 30.44
C GLU A 239 28.68 8.15 31.36
N GLU A 240 28.47 7.90 32.64
CA GLU A 240 28.89 8.75 33.77
C GLU A 240 29.07 7.85 34.99
N GLU A 241 30.30 7.31 35.11
CA GLU A 241 30.96 7.04 36.40
C GLU A 241 32.46 7.10 36.22
#